data_157648b672532be9d4d5966181ca0098
#
_entry.id   157648b672532be9d4d5966181ca0098
#
_cell.length_a   1.000
_cell.length_b   1.000
_cell.length_c   1.000
_cell.angle_alpha   90.00
_cell.angle_beta   90.00
_cell.angle_gamma   90.00
#
_symmetry.space_group_name_H-M   'P 1'
#
loop_
_entity.id
_entity.type
_entity.pdbx_description
1 polymer ?
#
loop_
_entity_poly.entity_id
_entity_poly.type
_entity_poly.pdbx_seq_one_letter_code
_entity_poly.pdbx_strand_id
1 'polypeptide(L)'
;MPDSAAATAPVPPRFRFLPRIGSRGYHVLLGAVAIFILGPLGGITASYMNFSLGFFVGGQVLAGILGSVVTFGYGAEGKHGANYMQTMAASVASMAAMGVLIQAMVWLGLSEPSTWKLITYFMCIGMFGVGLGMLYTPIVVDRMQLKFPSGLAVANILRALTDARLLKRSVATLGGGMGLGSGLTLLAEKGVLGFLGAIQFSASTFGAGIIVGARIGVPAIVVGLIGLELTPWLRAEGLLGPNDPWRKVGFLIALGTILGAAIIDISLILREAYANSRTAATGPVAEPEDWQKTNTRRLSLWVAAWALAVIATASELLGVPLRFAILGVALSFVFVLVNGISVGISDSNPISSAFVVGVTIMAAAGLVDPLAGLIAGSVLLVTTTVGGDMQQDRSTGWRLGTNRTNQFRYQVIGIVMGAVLAVFVTKLFLAAYPVLSVDTFLHPEQKVDNWQSAMTYKFVGVLRGLASSDTTALKLMALGVAIGFFTEAVRKLLKASAAYQAWKARNAGTRAAEFVIDTVIFPSPYASSFGGF
;
A
#
# COMPACT_ATOMS: atom_id res chain seq x y z
N MET A 1 32.27 -26.35 -26.05
CA MET A 1 30.88 -26.76 -26.21
C MET A 1 30.44 -27.44 -24.92
N PRO A 2 29.58 -26.89 -24.13
CA PRO A 2 28.80 -27.65 -23.16
C PRO A 2 27.37 -27.75 -23.65
N ASP A 3 26.79 -28.90 -23.38
CA ASP A 3 25.56 -29.46 -23.83
C ASP A 3 24.35 -28.50 -23.84
N SER A 4 23.60 -28.58 -24.94
CA SER A 4 22.24 -28.06 -25.04
C SER A 4 21.42 -28.52 -23.83
N ALA A 5 20.95 -27.58 -23.03
CA ALA A 5 20.01 -27.84 -21.96
C ALA A 5 18.78 -28.58 -22.53
N ALA A 6 18.78 -29.90 -22.37
CA ALA A 6 17.59 -30.70 -22.60
C ALA A 6 16.48 -30.15 -21.72
N ALA A 7 15.41 -29.66 -22.35
CA ALA A 7 14.20 -29.26 -21.66
C ALA A 7 13.75 -30.43 -20.78
N THR A 8 14.01 -30.35 -19.49
CA THR A 8 13.60 -31.38 -18.53
C THR A 8 12.10 -31.55 -18.64
N ALA A 9 11.66 -32.75 -18.95
CA ALA A 9 10.23 -33.09 -19.03
C ALA A 9 9.53 -32.64 -17.74
N PRO A 10 8.35 -32.02 -17.82
CA PRO A 10 7.65 -31.49 -16.65
C PRO A 10 7.42 -32.61 -15.64
N VAL A 11 7.95 -32.42 -14.43
CA VAL A 11 7.81 -33.39 -13.33
C VAL A 11 6.30 -33.65 -13.11
N PRO A 12 5.84 -34.90 -13.16
CA PRO A 12 4.44 -35.21 -12.95
C PRO A 12 4.02 -34.82 -11.52
N PRO A 13 2.77 -34.34 -11.32
CA PRO A 13 2.30 -33.99 -9.97
C PRO A 13 2.26 -35.24 -9.07
N ARG A 14 2.54 -35.07 -7.77
CA ARG A 14 2.52 -36.13 -6.76
C ARG A 14 1.16 -36.84 -6.66
N PHE A 15 0.09 -36.14 -7.03
CA PHE A 15 -1.28 -36.66 -6.99
C PHE A 15 -1.86 -36.74 -8.41
N ARG A 16 -2.37 -37.90 -8.81
CA ARG A 16 -2.91 -38.16 -10.14
C ARG A 16 -4.10 -37.29 -10.56
N PHE A 17 -4.84 -36.73 -9.59
CA PHE A 17 -5.99 -35.86 -9.86
C PHE A 17 -5.60 -34.41 -10.14
N LEU A 18 -4.34 -34.01 -9.89
CA LEU A 18 -3.90 -32.66 -10.17
C LEU A 18 -3.61 -32.47 -11.66
N PRO A 19 -4.07 -31.34 -12.26
CA PRO A 19 -3.76 -30.99 -13.63
C PRO A 19 -2.25 -30.82 -13.86
N ARG A 20 -1.76 -31.12 -15.04
CA ARG A 20 -0.34 -30.90 -15.39
C ARG A 20 0.01 -29.40 -15.33
N ILE A 21 1.18 -29.06 -14.81
CA ILE A 21 1.71 -27.69 -14.76
C ILE A 21 1.64 -27.06 -16.16
N GLY A 22 1.16 -25.81 -16.24
CA GLY A 22 1.02 -25.06 -17.49
C GLY A 22 -0.18 -25.46 -18.35
N SER A 23 -0.93 -26.51 -17.98
CA SER A 23 -2.17 -26.86 -18.68
C SER A 23 -3.30 -25.86 -18.38
N ARG A 24 -4.34 -25.83 -19.24
CA ARG A 24 -5.55 -25.03 -18.96
C ARG A 24 -6.18 -25.39 -17.61
N GLY A 25 -6.28 -26.69 -17.29
CA GLY A 25 -6.81 -27.17 -16.01
C GLY A 25 -6.00 -26.65 -14.80
N TYR A 26 -4.68 -26.58 -14.91
CA TYR A 26 -3.81 -25.99 -13.89
C TYR A 26 -4.14 -24.51 -13.63
N HIS A 27 -4.23 -23.71 -14.69
CA HIS A 27 -4.55 -22.29 -14.53
C HIS A 27 -6.00 -22.05 -14.05
N VAL A 28 -6.94 -22.92 -14.46
CA VAL A 28 -8.33 -22.89 -13.94
C VAL A 28 -8.37 -23.22 -12.46
N LEU A 29 -7.66 -24.26 -12.00
CA LEU A 29 -7.56 -24.61 -10.57
C LEU A 29 -7.00 -23.46 -9.75
N LEU A 30 -5.83 -22.91 -10.14
CA LEU A 30 -5.21 -21.81 -9.42
C LEU A 30 -6.09 -20.56 -9.43
N GLY A 31 -6.68 -20.24 -10.59
CA GLY A 31 -7.58 -19.10 -10.74
C GLY A 31 -8.84 -19.24 -9.90
N ALA A 32 -9.46 -20.42 -9.86
CA ALA A 32 -10.64 -20.67 -9.04
C ALA A 32 -10.36 -20.49 -7.55
N VAL A 33 -9.26 -21.07 -7.04
CA VAL A 33 -8.86 -20.88 -5.63
C VAL A 33 -8.59 -19.41 -5.33
N ALA A 34 -7.89 -18.73 -6.22
CA ALA A 34 -7.55 -17.31 -6.03
C ALA A 34 -8.81 -16.42 -6.09
N ILE A 35 -9.77 -16.69 -7.00
CA ILE A 35 -11.00 -15.90 -7.14
C ILE A 35 -11.99 -16.18 -6.00
N PHE A 36 -12.23 -17.45 -5.67
CA PHE A 36 -13.34 -17.80 -4.76
C PHE A 36 -12.93 -17.89 -3.29
N ILE A 37 -11.64 -17.99 -2.99
CA ILE A 37 -11.15 -18.16 -1.62
C ILE A 37 -10.20 -17.03 -1.24
N LEU A 38 -9.04 -16.92 -1.90
CA LEU A 38 -7.98 -16.03 -1.46
C LEU A 38 -8.30 -14.55 -1.73
N GLY A 39 -8.92 -14.24 -2.84
CA GLY A 39 -9.31 -12.89 -3.22
C GLY A 39 -10.34 -12.28 -2.25
N PRO A 40 -11.51 -12.93 -2.01
CA PRO A 40 -12.48 -12.43 -1.05
C PRO A 40 -11.89 -12.30 0.35
N LEU A 41 -11.14 -13.31 0.82
CA LEU A 41 -10.48 -13.26 2.13
C LEU A 41 -9.53 -12.06 2.23
N GLY A 42 -8.66 -11.88 1.24
CA GLY A 42 -7.72 -10.76 1.20
C GLY A 42 -8.42 -9.41 1.07
N GLY A 43 -9.41 -9.31 0.19
CA GLY A 43 -10.15 -8.07 -0.08
C GLY A 43 -10.97 -7.59 1.11
N ILE A 44 -11.73 -8.48 1.77
CA ILE A 44 -12.52 -8.15 2.96
C ILE A 44 -11.58 -7.75 4.11
N THR A 45 -10.51 -8.52 4.33
CA THR A 45 -9.54 -8.22 5.38
C THR A 45 -8.86 -6.87 5.15
N ALA A 46 -8.42 -6.57 3.93
CA ALA A 46 -7.78 -5.30 3.59
C ALA A 46 -8.74 -4.11 3.76
N SER A 47 -10.00 -4.24 3.34
CA SER A 47 -11.03 -3.21 3.56
C SER A 47 -11.29 -3.00 5.05
N TYR A 48 -11.48 -4.07 5.82
CA TYR A 48 -11.66 -4.00 7.28
C TYR A 48 -10.50 -3.26 7.95
N MET A 49 -9.27 -3.68 7.67
CA MET A 49 -8.08 -3.04 8.25
C MET A 49 -7.99 -1.56 7.88
N ASN A 50 -8.35 -1.21 6.66
CA ASN A 50 -8.27 0.17 6.22
C ASN A 50 -9.31 1.07 6.89
N PHE A 51 -10.54 0.57 7.13
CA PHE A 51 -11.55 1.30 7.89
C PHE A 51 -11.26 1.33 9.40
N SER A 52 -10.73 0.23 9.96
CA SER A 52 -10.45 0.15 11.39
C SER A 52 -9.15 0.85 11.80
N LEU A 53 -8.08 0.67 11.03
CA LEU A 53 -6.72 1.12 11.38
C LEU A 53 -6.21 2.26 10.49
N GLY A 54 -6.79 2.44 9.29
CA GLY A 54 -6.34 3.43 8.30
C GLY A 54 -5.12 2.99 7.49
N PHE A 55 -4.76 1.71 7.54
CA PHE A 55 -3.80 1.07 6.66
C PHE A 55 -4.16 -0.40 6.50
N PHE A 56 -3.59 -1.06 5.52
CA PHE A 56 -3.77 -2.50 5.33
C PHE A 56 -2.44 -3.18 5.09
N VAL A 57 -2.37 -4.44 5.51
CA VAL A 57 -1.24 -5.32 5.17
C VAL A 57 -1.64 -6.10 3.94
N GLY A 58 -0.83 -6.01 2.90
CA GLY A 58 -1.05 -6.81 1.70
C GLY A 58 -1.12 -8.29 2.05
N GLY A 59 -2.19 -8.97 1.65
CA GLY A 59 -2.44 -10.38 1.97
C GLY A 59 -1.44 -11.38 1.36
N GLN A 60 -0.27 -10.92 0.94
CA GLN A 60 0.73 -11.67 0.19
C GLN A 60 1.24 -12.89 0.94
N VAL A 61 1.56 -12.74 2.22
CA VAL A 61 2.06 -13.86 3.05
C VAL A 61 0.96 -14.88 3.29
N LEU A 62 -0.24 -14.41 3.67
CA LEU A 62 -1.42 -15.27 3.87
C LEU A 62 -1.74 -16.06 2.59
N ALA A 63 -1.88 -15.36 1.47
CA ALA A 63 -2.18 -15.97 0.19
C ALA A 63 -1.03 -16.89 -0.30
N GLY A 64 0.22 -16.56 0.02
CA GLY A 64 1.38 -17.41 -0.26
C GLY A 64 1.32 -18.73 0.51
N ILE A 65 1.00 -18.69 1.81
CA ILE A 65 0.88 -19.89 2.65
C ILE A 65 -0.29 -20.76 2.15
N LEU A 66 -1.48 -20.19 2.01
CA LEU A 66 -2.67 -20.92 1.57
C LEU A 66 -2.53 -21.42 0.12
N GLY A 67 -1.94 -20.61 -0.77
CA GLY A 67 -1.62 -21.01 -2.12
C GLY A 67 -0.62 -22.17 -2.18
N SER A 68 0.35 -22.20 -1.26
CA SER A 68 1.31 -23.31 -1.16
C SER A 68 0.64 -24.62 -0.73
N VAL A 69 -0.44 -24.57 0.05
CA VAL A 69 -1.24 -25.78 0.37
C VAL A 69 -1.81 -26.40 -0.91
N VAL A 70 -2.39 -25.57 -1.77
CA VAL A 70 -2.99 -26.02 -3.03
C VAL A 70 -1.91 -26.55 -4.00
N THR A 71 -0.76 -25.90 -4.03
CA THR A 71 0.32 -26.24 -4.97
C THR A 71 1.32 -27.27 -4.42
N PHE A 72 1.16 -27.72 -3.19
CA PHE A 72 2.06 -28.67 -2.52
C PHE A 72 2.24 -29.97 -3.34
N GLY A 73 1.18 -30.45 -3.98
CA GLY A 73 1.23 -31.63 -4.83
C GLY A 73 2.12 -31.53 -6.06
N TYR A 74 2.57 -30.33 -6.42
CA TYR A 74 3.50 -30.09 -7.52
C TYR A 74 4.98 -30.05 -7.08
N GLY A 75 5.28 -30.33 -5.80
CA GLY A 75 6.65 -30.35 -5.28
C GLY A 75 7.35 -29.00 -5.40
N ALA A 76 8.62 -29.00 -5.81
CA ALA A 76 9.45 -27.80 -5.92
C ALA A 76 8.89 -26.77 -6.92
N GLU A 77 8.19 -27.21 -7.97
CA GLU A 77 7.59 -26.35 -8.98
C GLU A 77 6.29 -25.69 -8.47
N GLY A 78 5.73 -26.17 -7.37
CA GLY A 78 4.53 -25.59 -6.74
C GLY A 78 4.70 -24.13 -6.33
N LYS A 79 5.95 -23.69 -6.04
CA LYS A 79 6.29 -22.30 -5.72
C LYS A 79 5.79 -21.29 -6.77
N HIS A 80 5.82 -21.66 -8.06
CA HIS A 80 5.36 -20.77 -9.13
C HIS A 80 3.86 -20.58 -9.11
N GLY A 81 3.10 -21.67 -8.90
CA GLY A 81 1.64 -21.61 -8.76
C GLY A 81 1.21 -20.84 -7.53
N ALA A 82 1.87 -21.07 -6.40
CA ALA A 82 1.64 -20.31 -5.17
C ALA A 82 1.92 -18.81 -5.38
N ASN A 83 2.99 -18.46 -6.12
CA ASN A 83 3.29 -17.07 -6.46
C ASN A 83 2.22 -16.44 -7.38
N TYR A 84 1.68 -17.17 -8.35
CA TYR A 84 0.56 -16.66 -9.18
C TYR A 84 -0.67 -16.35 -8.34
N MET A 85 -1.07 -17.26 -7.45
CA MET A 85 -2.22 -17.06 -6.56
C MET A 85 -1.98 -15.92 -5.57
N GLN A 86 -0.79 -15.84 -4.97
CA GLN A 86 -0.39 -14.76 -4.08
C GLN A 86 -0.48 -13.40 -4.77
N THR A 87 0.07 -13.28 -5.98
CA THR A 87 0.05 -12.06 -6.79
C THR A 87 -1.38 -11.62 -7.11
N MET A 88 -2.26 -12.56 -7.47
CA MET A 88 -3.68 -12.26 -7.72
C MET A 88 -4.39 -11.77 -6.46
N ALA A 89 -4.23 -12.48 -5.33
CA ALA A 89 -4.85 -12.12 -4.08
C ALA A 89 -4.34 -10.77 -3.53
N ALA A 90 -3.05 -10.47 -3.70
CA ALA A 90 -2.48 -9.16 -3.37
C ALA A 90 -3.15 -8.04 -4.18
N SER A 91 -3.33 -8.24 -5.48
CA SER A 91 -4.00 -7.27 -6.34
C SER A 91 -5.46 -7.03 -5.94
N VAL A 92 -6.17 -8.09 -5.53
CA VAL A 92 -7.53 -7.96 -4.99
C VAL A 92 -7.55 -7.14 -3.70
N ALA A 93 -6.64 -7.44 -2.76
CA ALA A 93 -6.55 -6.76 -1.49
C ALA A 93 -6.24 -5.26 -1.67
N SER A 94 -5.26 -4.95 -2.51
CA SER A 94 -4.85 -3.57 -2.81
C SER A 94 -5.98 -2.75 -3.42
N MET A 95 -6.74 -3.34 -4.33
CA MET A 95 -7.90 -2.69 -4.94
C MET A 95 -9.05 -2.52 -3.95
N ALA A 96 -9.39 -3.57 -3.19
CA ALA A 96 -10.49 -3.54 -2.22
C ALA A 96 -10.25 -2.51 -1.11
N ALA A 97 -9.00 -2.35 -0.66
CA ALA A 97 -8.62 -1.33 0.31
C ALA A 97 -8.91 0.11 -0.16
N MET A 98 -8.98 0.34 -1.48
CA MET A 98 -9.30 1.66 -2.04
C MET A 98 -10.77 2.08 -1.89
N GLY A 99 -11.61 1.23 -1.32
CA GLY A 99 -12.97 1.58 -0.91
C GLY A 99 -13.08 2.78 0.04
N VAL A 100 -12.00 3.14 0.74
CA VAL A 100 -11.90 4.38 1.54
C VAL A 100 -12.18 5.65 0.73
N LEU A 101 -12.01 5.62 -0.59
CA LEU A 101 -12.37 6.73 -1.46
C LEU A 101 -13.89 6.93 -1.53
N ILE A 102 -14.66 5.85 -1.47
CA ILE A 102 -16.13 5.90 -1.41
C ILE A 102 -16.57 6.45 -0.05
N GLN A 103 -15.94 6.00 1.04
CA GLN A 103 -16.18 6.57 2.37
C GLN A 103 -15.85 8.07 2.40
N ALA A 104 -14.78 8.50 1.74
CA ALA A 104 -14.44 9.93 1.64
C ALA A 104 -15.50 10.74 0.89
N MET A 105 -16.15 10.17 -0.16
CA MET A 105 -17.29 10.80 -0.82
C MET A 105 -18.45 11.01 0.15
N VAL A 106 -18.78 9.98 0.95
CA VAL A 106 -19.85 10.05 1.96
C VAL A 106 -19.53 11.14 3.00
N TRP A 107 -18.32 11.19 3.53
CA TRP A 107 -17.93 12.21 4.51
C TRP A 107 -17.90 13.63 3.96
N LEU A 108 -17.63 13.80 2.68
CA LEU A 108 -17.70 15.10 2.01
C LEU A 108 -19.14 15.52 1.65
N GLY A 109 -20.13 14.68 1.93
CA GLY A 109 -21.53 14.93 1.56
C GLY A 109 -21.76 14.91 0.05
N LEU A 110 -20.90 14.22 -0.70
CA LEU A 110 -20.97 14.15 -2.15
C LEU A 110 -21.95 13.06 -2.58
N SER A 111 -22.66 13.27 -3.67
CA SER A 111 -23.50 12.24 -4.27
C SER A 111 -22.63 11.09 -4.80
N GLU A 112 -22.89 9.87 -4.31
CA GLU A 112 -22.20 8.70 -4.81
C GLU A 112 -22.53 8.45 -6.28
N PRO A 113 -21.52 8.30 -7.15
CA PRO A 113 -21.76 7.79 -8.50
C PRO A 113 -22.38 6.39 -8.45
N SER A 114 -23.08 6.00 -9.50
CA SER A 114 -23.67 4.65 -9.56
C SER A 114 -22.59 3.57 -9.46
N THR A 115 -22.94 2.44 -8.84
CA THR A 115 -22.03 1.30 -8.56
C THR A 115 -21.19 0.90 -9.77
N TRP A 116 -21.80 0.81 -10.96
CA TRP A 116 -21.09 0.41 -12.17
C TRP A 116 -20.07 1.46 -12.64
N LYS A 117 -20.35 2.76 -12.44
CA LYS A 117 -19.38 3.84 -12.75
C LYS A 117 -18.14 3.75 -11.88
N LEU A 118 -18.33 3.50 -10.57
CA LEU A 118 -17.21 3.33 -9.63
C LEU A 118 -16.40 2.07 -9.96
N ILE A 119 -17.05 0.93 -10.23
CA ILE A 119 -16.36 -0.30 -10.60
C ILE A 119 -15.55 -0.09 -11.88
N THR A 120 -16.16 0.50 -12.92
CA THR A 120 -15.46 0.78 -14.18
C THR A 120 -14.27 1.69 -13.97
N TYR A 121 -14.45 2.75 -13.21
CA TYR A 121 -13.37 3.71 -12.91
C TYR A 121 -12.23 3.07 -12.14
N PHE A 122 -12.50 2.35 -11.05
CA PHE A 122 -11.47 1.63 -10.29
C PHE A 122 -10.75 0.58 -11.14
N MET A 123 -11.50 -0.14 -11.98
CA MET A 123 -10.91 -1.10 -12.91
C MET A 123 -9.95 -0.40 -13.89
N CYS A 124 -10.36 0.72 -14.51
CA CYS A 124 -9.50 1.45 -15.44
C CYS A 124 -8.20 1.92 -14.77
N ILE A 125 -8.28 2.49 -13.57
CA ILE A 125 -7.10 2.94 -12.82
C ILE A 125 -6.21 1.75 -12.46
N GLY A 126 -6.78 0.66 -11.97
CA GLY A 126 -6.03 -0.54 -11.61
C GLY A 126 -5.31 -1.16 -12.81
N MET A 127 -6.00 -1.23 -13.98
CA MET A 127 -5.41 -1.71 -15.24
C MET A 127 -4.28 -0.81 -15.75
N PHE A 128 -4.43 0.49 -15.56
CA PHE A 128 -3.37 1.45 -15.85
C PHE A 128 -2.19 1.28 -14.90
N GLY A 129 -2.45 1.18 -13.59
CA GLY A 129 -1.44 1.00 -12.54
C GLY A 129 -0.62 -0.28 -12.71
N VAL A 130 -1.28 -1.41 -12.99
CA VAL A 130 -0.59 -2.69 -13.24
C VAL A 130 0.27 -2.63 -14.50
N GLY A 131 -0.18 -1.90 -15.53
CA GLY A 131 0.59 -1.65 -16.75
C GLY A 131 1.85 -0.83 -16.47
N LEU A 132 1.73 0.26 -15.70
CA LEU A 132 2.88 1.10 -15.31
C LEU A 132 3.86 0.33 -14.43
N GLY A 133 3.38 -0.42 -13.44
CA GLY A 133 4.23 -1.27 -12.60
C GLY A 133 5.03 -2.28 -13.43
N MET A 134 4.40 -2.88 -14.44
CA MET A 134 5.06 -3.80 -15.37
C MET A 134 6.07 -3.08 -16.27
N LEU A 135 5.75 -1.86 -16.74
CA LEU A 135 6.62 -1.05 -17.57
C LEU A 135 7.93 -0.68 -16.84
N TYR A 136 7.84 -0.41 -15.53
CA TYR A 136 8.99 -0.05 -14.71
C TYR A 136 9.72 -1.25 -14.09
N THR A 137 9.17 -2.46 -14.17
CA THR A 137 9.81 -3.68 -13.64
C THR A 137 11.25 -3.88 -14.15
N PRO A 138 11.58 -3.71 -15.45
CA PRO A 138 12.95 -3.86 -15.93
C PRO A 138 13.92 -2.83 -15.31
N ILE A 139 13.43 -1.68 -14.89
CA ILE A 139 14.24 -0.63 -14.25
C ILE A 139 14.48 -1.00 -12.79
N VAL A 140 13.42 -1.15 -12.00
CA VAL A 140 13.52 -1.25 -10.53
C VAL A 140 13.91 -2.66 -10.05
N VAL A 141 13.50 -3.71 -10.77
CA VAL A 141 13.76 -5.11 -10.40
C VAL A 141 15.00 -5.66 -11.11
N ASP A 142 15.07 -5.55 -12.45
CA ASP A 142 16.13 -6.21 -13.21
C ASP A 142 17.43 -5.41 -13.20
N ARG A 143 17.38 -4.09 -13.44
CA ARG A 143 18.56 -3.22 -13.53
C ARG A 143 19.03 -2.72 -12.18
N MET A 144 18.15 -2.06 -11.41
CA MET A 144 18.50 -1.51 -10.09
C MET A 144 18.61 -2.60 -9.02
N GLN A 145 18.04 -3.77 -9.25
CA GLN A 145 18.02 -4.92 -8.33
C GLN A 145 17.65 -4.53 -6.89
N LEU A 146 16.63 -3.67 -6.75
CA LEU A 146 16.19 -3.22 -5.46
C LEU A 146 15.75 -4.40 -4.58
N LYS A 147 15.95 -4.26 -3.28
CA LYS A 147 15.78 -5.38 -2.32
C LYS A 147 14.33 -5.85 -2.21
N PHE A 148 13.36 -4.93 -2.25
CA PHE A 148 11.96 -5.26 -1.99
C PHE A 148 11.82 -6.22 -0.79
N PRO A 149 12.01 -5.75 0.46
CA PRO A 149 12.16 -6.63 1.62
C PRO A 149 11.01 -7.63 1.80
N SER A 150 9.77 -7.19 1.66
CA SER A 150 8.60 -8.10 1.71
C SER A 150 8.57 -9.07 0.54
N GLY A 151 8.94 -8.64 -0.67
CA GLY A 151 9.06 -9.51 -1.83
C GLY A 151 10.12 -10.60 -1.63
N LEU A 152 11.26 -10.26 -1.00
CA LEU A 152 12.29 -11.23 -0.61
C LEU A 152 11.76 -12.21 0.45
N ALA A 153 11.07 -11.72 1.46
CA ALA A 153 10.48 -12.55 2.51
C ALA A 153 9.48 -13.56 1.91
N VAL A 154 8.57 -13.09 1.05
CA VAL A 154 7.58 -13.96 0.37
C VAL A 154 8.28 -15.00 -0.50
N ALA A 155 9.31 -14.63 -1.28
CA ALA A 155 10.07 -15.58 -2.09
C ALA A 155 10.71 -16.69 -1.23
N ASN A 156 11.27 -16.33 -0.08
CA ASN A 156 11.85 -17.29 0.85
C ASN A 156 10.78 -18.21 1.48
N ILE A 157 9.63 -17.64 1.83
CA ILE A 157 8.46 -18.41 2.33
C ILE A 157 8.01 -19.41 1.28
N LEU A 158 7.78 -18.99 0.04
CA LEU A 158 7.30 -19.86 -1.02
C LEU A 158 8.29 -20.99 -1.35
N ARG A 159 9.59 -20.73 -1.27
CA ARG A 159 10.61 -21.80 -1.37
C ARG A 159 10.53 -22.76 -0.20
N ALA A 160 10.47 -22.26 1.02
CA ALA A 160 10.42 -23.08 2.24
C ALA A 160 9.16 -23.95 2.29
N LEU A 161 8.02 -23.44 1.83
CA LEU A 161 6.74 -24.15 1.88
C LEU A 161 6.60 -25.28 0.83
N THR A 162 7.60 -25.51 0.00
CA THR A 162 7.71 -26.76 -0.77
C THR A 162 8.09 -27.97 0.11
N ASP A 163 8.61 -27.70 1.32
CA ASP A 163 8.83 -28.71 2.38
C ASP A 163 7.55 -28.93 3.22
N ALA A 164 7.14 -30.19 3.35
CA ALA A 164 5.90 -30.57 4.04
C ALA A 164 5.88 -30.17 5.51
N ARG A 165 7.03 -30.26 6.20
CA ARG A 165 7.13 -29.93 7.63
C ARG A 165 6.95 -28.43 7.86
N LEU A 166 7.62 -27.62 7.04
CA LEU A 166 7.54 -26.16 7.12
C LEU A 166 6.15 -25.66 6.73
N LEU A 167 5.55 -26.24 5.67
CA LEU A 167 4.18 -25.92 5.28
C LEU A 167 3.19 -26.23 6.41
N LYS A 168 3.22 -27.44 6.97
CA LYS A 168 2.35 -27.85 8.08
C LYS A 168 2.49 -26.91 9.29
N ARG A 169 3.72 -26.55 9.66
CA ARG A 169 3.99 -25.61 10.75
C ARG A 169 3.41 -24.23 10.45
N SER A 170 3.61 -23.69 9.26
CA SER A 170 3.11 -22.36 8.86
C SER A 170 1.58 -22.31 8.86
N VAL A 171 0.92 -23.35 8.31
CA VAL A 171 -0.55 -23.46 8.31
C VAL A 171 -1.10 -23.59 9.73
N ALA A 172 -0.45 -24.39 10.59
CA ALA A 172 -0.85 -24.54 11.99
C ALA A 172 -0.68 -23.22 12.76
N THR A 173 0.41 -22.49 12.55
CA THR A 173 0.65 -21.19 13.20
C THR A 173 -0.39 -20.16 12.73
N LEU A 174 -0.68 -20.11 11.42
CA LEU A 174 -1.70 -19.22 10.85
C LEU A 174 -3.10 -19.55 11.41
N GLY A 175 -3.52 -20.82 11.34
CA GLY A 175 -4.82 -21.26 11.84
C GLY A 175 -4.95 -21.08 13.35
N GLY A 176 -3.88 -21.35 14.11
CA GLY A 176 -3.82 -21.08 15.55
C GLY A 176 -3.96 -19.59 15.87
N GLY A 177 -3.26 -18.73 15.14
CA GLY A 177 -3.38 -17.28 15.30
C GLY A 177 -4.78 -16.76 14.98
N MET A 178 -5.38 -17.24 13.88
CA MET A 178 -6.77 -16.90 13.53
C MET A 178 -7.77 -17.38 14.58
N GLY A 179 -7.61 -18.62 15.09
CA GLY A 179 -8.47 -19.19 16.13
C GLY A 179 -8.36 -18.43 17.45
N LEU A 180 -7.13 -18.11 17.88
CA LEU A 180 -6.89 -17.30 19.09
C LEU A 180 -7.46 -15.89 18.96
N GLY A 181 -7.20 -15.21 17.83
CA GLY A 181 -7.72 -13.87 17.59
C GLY A 181 -9.24 -13.82 17.61
N SER A 182 -9.90 -14.73 16.87
CA SER A 182 -11.36 -14.83 16.86
C SER A 182 -11.94 -15.20 18.24
N GLY A 183 -11.29 -16.14 18.93
CA GLY A 183 -11.70 -16.55 20.28
C GLY A 183 -11.61 -15.41 21.29
N LEU A 184 -10.51 -14.66 21.31
CA LEU A 184 -10.32 -13.52 22.19
C LEU A 184 -11.34 -12.40 21.90
N THR A 185 -11.62 -12.11 20.64
CA THR A 185 -12.61 -11.11 20.26
C THR A 185 -14.01 -11.51 20.73
N LEU A 186 -14.42 -12.77 20.49
CA LEU A 186 -15.71 -13.28 20.95
C LEU A 186 -15.85 -13.27 22.47
N LEU A 187 -14.78 -13.61 23.21
CA LEU A 187 -14.77 -13.56 24.68
C LEU A 187 -14.84 -12.14 25.22
N ALA A 188 -14.17 -11.21 24.56
CA ALA A 188 -14.23 -9.79 24.90
C ALA A 188 -15.64 -9.21 24.66
N GLU A 189 -16.26 -9.50 23.50
CA GLU A 189 -17.62 -9.08 23.17
C GLU A 189 -18.69 -9.65 24.13
N LYS A 190 -18.50 -10.89 24.58
CA LYS A 190 -19.39 -11.52 25.57
C LYS A 190 -19.12 -11.07 27.02
N GLY A 191 -18.15 -10.21 27.25
CA GLY A 191 -17.80 -9.72 28.58
C GLY A 191 -17.15 -10.74 29.51
N VAL A 192 -16.80 -11.94 29.01
CA VAL A 192 -16.19 -13.00 29.81
C VAL A 192 -14.81 -12.60 30.33
N LEU A 193 -14.08 -11.79 29.56
CA LEU A 193 -12.78 -11.23 29.96
C LEU A 193 -12.91 -9.72 30.10
N GLY A 194 -13.54 -9.26 31.19
CA GLY A 194 -13.88 -7.86 31.43
C GLY A 194 -12.68 -6.90 31.32
N PHE A 195 -11.46 -7.34 31.66
CA PHE A 195 -10.26 -6.51 31.52
C PHE A 195 -9.89 -6.26 30.03
N LEU A 196 -10.16 -7.20 29.13
CA LEU A 196 -9.93 -7.00 27.68
C LEU A 196 -10.92 -5.99 27.11
N GLY A 197 -12.16 -5.97 27.60
CA GLY A 197 -13.13 -4.95 27.26
C GLY A 197 -12.72 -3.57 27.78
N ALA A 198 -12.21 -3.50 29.02
CA ALA A 198 -11.76 -2.26 29.64
C ALA A 198 -10.58 -1.60 28.89
N ILE A 199 -9.65 -2.40 28.34
CA ILE A 199 -8.52 -1.91 27.52
C ILE A 199 -8.85 -1.88 26.03
N GLN A 200 -10.09 -2.15 25.64
CA GLN A 200 -10.54 -2.22 24.24
C GLN A 200 -9.62 -3.06 23.35
N PHE A 201 -9.24 -4.24 23.84
CA PHE A 201 -8.29 -5.11 23.13
C PHE A 201 -8.81 -5.51 21.75
N SER A 202 -8.03 -5.19 20.73
CA SER A 202 -8.28 -5.60 19.35
C SER A 202 -7.13 -6.49 18.86
N ALA A 203 -7.44 -7.74 18.53
CA ALA A 203 -6.45 -8.68 17.98
C ALA A 203 -5.86 -8.19 16.66
N SER A 204 -6.65 -7.49 15.82
CA SER A 204 -6.18 -6.91 14.57
C SER A 204 -5.21 -5.76 14.81
N THR A 205 -5.50 -4.86 15.75
CA THR A 205 -4.61 -3.75 16.13
C THR A 205 -3.31 -4.27 16.74
N PHE A 206 -3.38 -5.29 17.60
CA PHE A 206 -2.20 -5.92 18.17
C PHE A 206 -1.33 -6.58 17.10
N GLY A 207 -1.92 -7.36 16.19
CA GLY A 207 -1.22 -7.98 15.07
C GLY A 207 -0.59 -6.94 14.13
N ALA A 208 -1.32 -5.87 13.83
CA ALA A 208 -0.81 -4.75 13.05
C ALA A 208 0.37 -4.07 13.72
N GLY A 209 0.31 -3.84 15.04
CA GLY A 209 1.41 -3.26 15.82
C GLY A 209 2.69 -4.10 15.75
N ILE A 210 2.58 -5.44 15.79
CA ILE A 210 3.72 -6.35 15.61
C ILE A 210 4.34 -6.21 14.22
N ILE A 211 3.51 -6.08 13.17
CA ILE A 211 3.98 -5.94 11.78
C ILE A 211 4.62 -4.57 11.56
N VAL A 212 3.96 -3.51 12.01
CA VAL A 212 4.42 -2.10 11.88
C VAL A 212 5.71 -1.89 12.65
N GLY A 213 5.80 -2.48 13.85
CA GLY A 213 6.99 -2.47 14.68
C GLY A 213 7.29 -1.12 15.34
N ALA A 214 8.27 -1.14 16.25
CA ALA A 214 8.59 -0.01 17.10
C ALA A 214 9.13 1.22 16.35
N ARG A 215 9.74 1.06 15.17
CA ARG A 215 10.25 2.19 14.36
C ARG A 215 9.15 3.10 13.81
N ILE A 216 7.91 2.65 13.80
CA ILE A 216 6.75 3.45 13.42
C ILE A 216 5.91 3.75 14.66
N GLY A 217 5.68 2.76 15.52
CA GLY A 217 4.83 2.91 16.70
C GLY A 217 5.38 3.91 17.72
N VAL A 218 6.69 3.86 18.01
CA VAL A 218 7.29 4.78 18.99
C VAL A 218 7.20 6.26 18.57
N PRO A 219 7.60 6.64 17.34
CA PRO A 219 7.40 8.02 16.86
C PRO A 219 5.94 8.48 16.92
N ALA A 220 5.01 7.64 16.52
CA ALA A 220 3.59 7.98 16.56
C ALA A 220 3.09 8.26 17.98
N ILE A 221 3.47 7.41 18.96
CA ILE A 221 3.12 7.59 20.36
C ILE A 221 3.75 8.88 20.91
N VAL A 222 5.06 9.11 20.65
CA VAL A 222 5.76 10.31 21.14
C VAL A 222 5.09 11.58 20.62
N VAL A 223 4.78 11.66 19.32
CA VAL A 223 4.11 12.84 18.75
C VAL A 223 2.68 12.98 19.27
N GLY A 224 1.94 11.89 19.46
CA GLY A 224 0.62 11.91 20.07
C GLY A 224 0.64 12.46 21.51
N LEU A 225 1.62 12.02 22.33
CA LEU A 225 1.80 12.53 23.70
C LEU A 225 2.18 14.01 23.71
N ILE A 226 3.11 14.44 22.84
CA ILE A 226 3.46 15.87 22.68
C ILE A 226 2.21 16.67 22.31
N GLY A 227 1.38 16.16 21.41
CA GLY A 227 0.14 16.80 21.01
C GLY A 227 -0.87 16.94 22.15
N LEU A 228 -1.01 15.92 22.99
CA LEU A 228 -1.85 15.97 24.18
C LEU A 228 -1.38 17.05 25.16
N GLU A 229 -0.08 17.11 25.44
CA GLU A 229 0.51 18.13 26.32
C GLU A 229 0.39 19.55 25.73
N LEU A 230 0.46 19.72 24.42
CA LEU A 230 0.30 21.01 23.75
C LEU A 230 -1.18 21.47 23.66
N THR A 231 -2.13 20.57 23.84
CA THR A 231 -3.56 20.88 23.66
C THR A 231 -4.07 22.05 24.51
N PRO A 232 -3.71 22.18 25.83
CA PRO A 232 -4.14 23.33 26.63
C PRO A 232 -3.61 24.66 26.09
N TRP A 233 -2.34 24.69 25.67
CA TRP A 233 -1.74 25.89 25.09
C TRP A 233 -2.38 26.25 23.75
N LEU A 234 -2.64 25.28 22.87
CA LEU A 234 -3.32 25.49 21.57
C LEU A 234 -4.73 26.06 21.75
N ARG A 235 -5.43 25.66 22.81
CA ARG A 235 -6.73 26.23 23.17
C ARG A 235 -6.61 27.68 23.67
N ALA A 236 -5.59 27.98 24.47
CA ALA A 236 -5.33 29.33 24.95
C ALA A 236 -5.01 30.30 23.81
N GLU A 237 -4.29 29.84 22.79
CA GLU A 237 -3.97 30.61 21.57
C GLU A 237 -5.13 30.67 20.55
N GLY A 238 -6.27 30.05 20.85
CA GLY A 238 -7.44 30.04 19.95
C GLY A 238 -7.28 29.18 18.70
N LEU A 239 -6.25 28.34 18.64
CA LEU A 239 -6.03 27.40 17.52
C LEU A 239 -6.91 26.16 17.63
N LEU A 240 -7.40 25.85 18.82
CA LEU A 240 -8.37 24.80 19.12
C LEU A 240 -9.56 25.36 19.88
N GLY A 241 -10.75 24.91 19.54
CA GLY A 241 -11.96 25.18 20.36
C GLY A 241 -11.89 24.44 21.70
N PRO A 242 -12.80 24.78 22.65
CA PRO A 242 -12.79 24.21 24.01
C PRO A 242 -12.82 22.69 24.06
N ASN A 243 -13.54 22.07 23.13
CA ASN A 243 -13.73 20.61 23.03
C ASN A 243 -12.99 19.98 21.85
N ASP A 244 -12.24 20.77 21.08
CA ASP A 244 -11.51 20.26 19.93
C ASP A 244 -10.36 19.34 20.38
N PRO A 245 -10.19 18.16 19.76
CA PRO A 245 -9.05 17.30 20.02
C PRO A 245 -7.79 17.82 19.35
N TRP A 246 -6.60 17.45 19.87
CA TRP A 246 -5.31 17.70 19.28
C TRP A 246 -5.29 17.40 17.77
N ARG A 247 -5.92 16.32 17.37
CA ARG A 247 -5.97 15.84 15.99
C ARG A 247 -6.36 16.91 14.96
N LYS A 248 -7.16 17.92 15.34
CA LYS A 248 -7.61 18.99 14.43
C LYS A 248 -6.44 19.88 13.93
N VAL A 249 -5.48 20.17 14.78
CA VAL A 249 -4.26 20.91 14.47
C VAL A 249 -3.13 19.94 14.05
N GLY A 250 -2.95 18.87 14.81
CA GLY A 250 -1.94 17.84 14.56
C GLY A 250 -2.03 17.24 13.17
N PHE A 251 -3.24 17.07 12.66
CA PHE A 251 -3.51 16.61 11.31
C PHE A 251 -2.89 17.52 10.23
N LEU A 252 -3.07 18.84 10.34
CA LEU A 252 -2.54 19.80 9.36
C LEU A 252 -1.01 19.82 9.38
N ILE A 253 -0.41 19.77 10.57
CA ILE A 253 1.03 19.67 10.73
C ILE A 253 1.54 18.34 10.18
N ALA A 254 0.86 17.22 10.46
CA ALA A 254 1.22 15.89 9.96
C ALA A 254 1.18 15.81 8.44
N LEU A 255 0.16 16.39 7.79
CA LEU A 255 0.08 16.50 6.34
C LEU A 255 1.27 17.27 5.76
N GLY A 256 1.54 18.44 6.32
CA GLY A 256 2.69 19.24 5.93
C GLY A 256 3.99 18.43 6.09
N THR A 257 4.15 17.72 7.20
CA THR A 257 5.32 16.89 7.50
C THR A 257 5.53 15.80 6.45
N ILE A 258 4.46 15.15 6.02
CA ILE A 258 4.51 14.17 4.91
C ILE A 258 4.94 14.85 3.59
N LEU A 259 4.37 16.01 3.28
CA LEU A 259 4.74 16.78 2.08
C LEU A 259 6.21 17.18 2.09
N GLY A 260 6.70 17.73 3.21
CA GLY A 260 8.10 18.15 3.35
C GLY A 260 9.08 17.00 3.17
N ALA A 261 8.79 15.84 3.77
CA ALA A 261 9.58 14.64 3.60
C ALA A 261 9.55 14.12 2.16
N ALA A 262 8.38 14.13 1.52
CA ALA A 262 8.22 13.70 0.14
C ALA A 262 9.07 14.53 -0.84
N ILE A 263 9.21 15.83 -0.62
CA ILE A 263 10.09 16.70 -1.44
C ILE A 263 11.53 16.19 -1.41
N ILE A 264 12.06 15.85 -0.23
CA ILE A 264 13.41 15.32 -0.09
C ILE A 264 13.53 13.94 -0.75
N ASP A 265 12.61 13.02 -0.45
CA ASP A 265 12.65 11.67 -1.00
C ASP A 265 12.57 11.67 -2.52
N ILE A 266 11.62 12.40 -3.10
CA ILE A 266 11.47 12.51 -4.55
C ILE A 266 12.73 13.11 -5.18
N SER A 267 13.28 14.18 -4.59
CA SER A 267 14.49 14.83 -5.10
C SER A 267 15.69 13.88 -5.11
N LEU A 268 15.88 13.10 -4.04
CA LEU A 268 16.97 12.12 -3.94
C LEU A 268 16.77 10.96 -4.92
N ILE A 269 15.55 10.45 -5.04
CA ILE A 269 15.21 9.37 -5.96
C ILE A 269 15.43 9.79 -7.41
N LEU A 270 14.97 10.99 -7.80
CA LEU A 270 15.20 11.52 -9.14
C LEU A 270 16.69 11.74 -9.43
N ARG A 271 17.44 12.23 -8.44
CA ARG A 271 18.91 12.37 -8.55
C ARG A 271 19.58 11.01 -8.75
N GLU A 272 19.20 10.01 -7.98
CA GLU A 272 19.76 8.66 -8.07
C GLU A 272 19.36 7.97 -9.38
N ALA A 273 18.11 8.09 -9.80
CA ALA A 273 17.64 7.61 -11.10
C ALA A 273 18.41 8.25 -12.26
N TYR A 274 18.66 9.57 -12.19
CA TYR A 274 19.46 10.29 -13.18
C TYR A 274 20.94 9.84 -13.18
N ALA A 275 21.56 9.68 -12.01
CA ALA A 275 22.92 9.20 -11.88
C ALA A 275 23.07 7.77 -12.43
N ASN A 276 22.14 6.88 -12.05
CA ASN A 276 22.14 5.49 -12.49
C ASN A 276 21.82 5.34 -13.99
N SER A 277 21.03 6.23 -14.59
CA SER A 277 20.76 6.22 -16.03
C SER A 277 22.03 6.51 -16.85
N ARG A 278 22.92 7.34 -16.32
CA ARG A 278 24.22 7.65 -16.96
C ARG A 278 25.22 6.48 -16.84
N THR A 279 25.28 5.81 -15.69
CA THR A 279 26.18 4.66 -15.48
C THR A 279 25.68 3.39 -16.15
N ALA A 280 24.37 3.17 -16.19
CA ALA A 280 23.77 2.01 -16.85
C ALA A 280 23.88 2.01 -18.39
N ALA A 281 24.18 3.17 -19.00
CA ALA A 281 24.40 3.26 -20.44
C ALA A 281 25.73 2.62 -20.91
N THR A 282 26.63 2.28 -19.98
CA THR A 282 28.00 1.82 -20.28
C THR A 282 28.28 0.34 -19.99
N GLY A 283 27.33 -0.42 -19.41
CA GLY A 283 27.51 -1.85 -19.11
C GLY A 283 26.82 -2.78 -20.10
N PRO A 284 27.38 -3.97 -20.40
CA PRO A 284 26.68 -4.98 -21.19
C PRO A 284 25.39 -5.39 -20.46
N VAL A 285 24.24 -5.15 -21.08
CA VAL A 285 22.95 -5.62 -20.58
C VAL A 285 22.89 -7.12 -20.84
N ALA A 286 22.86 -7.94 -19.79
CA ALA A 286 22.63 -9.37 -19.93
C ALA A 286 21.29 -9.61 -20.65
N GLU A 287 21.29 -10.53 -21.62
CA GLU A 287 20.05 -10.89 -22.30
C GLU A 287 19.02 -11.42 -21.28
N PRO A 288 17.77 -10.93 -21.34
CA PRO A 288 16.73 -11.38 -20.41
C PRO A 288 16.41 -12.87 -20.63
N GLU A 289 16.34 -13.62 -19.55
CA GLU A 289 15.90 -15.02 -19.58
C GLU A 289 14.45 -15.14 -20.09
N ASP A 290 14.06 -16.30 -20.61
CA ASP A 290 12.74 -16.49 -21.24
C ASP A 290 11.55 -16.17 -20.31
N TRP A 291 11.69 -16.43 -19.01
CA TRP A 291 10.66 -16.09 -18.01
C TRP A 291 10.56 -14.59 -17.72
N GLN A 292 11.58 -13.80 -18.06
CA GLN A 292 11.61 -12.34 -17.93
C GLN A 292 11.05 -11.62 -19.16
N LYS A 293 11.06 -12.27 -20.32
CA LYS A 293 10.70 -11.65 -21.58
C LYS A 293 9.26 -11.13 -21.57
N THR A 294 9.10 -9.88 -21.99
CA THR A 294 7.81 -9.22 -22.16
C THR A 294 7.77 -8.49 -23.48
N ASN A 295 6.59 -8.48 -24.11
CA ASN A 295 6.41 -7.72 -25.34
C ASN A 295 6.17 -6.24 -25.01
N THR A 296 7.24 -5.44 -25.08
CA THR A 296 7.22 -4.01 -24.74
C THR A 296 6.21 -3.23 -25.57
N ARG A 297 6.06 -3.53 -26.87
CA ARG A 297 5.08 -2.86 -27.73
C ARG A 297 3.65 -3.10 -27.28
N ARG A 298 3.29 -4.36 -26.96
CA ARG A 298 1.96 -4.69 -26.45
C ARG A 298 1.71 -4.05 -25.08
N LEU A 299 2.73 -4.02 -24.24
CA LEU A 299 2.65 -3.38 -22.92
C LEU A 299 2.48 -1.85 -23.03
N SER A 300 3.22 -1.19 -23.92
CA SER A 300 3.05 0.25 -24.14
C SER A 300 1.66 0.58 -24.69
N LEU A 301 1.13 -0.24 -25.61
CA LEU A 301 -0.26 -0.11 -26.09
C LEU A 301 -1.27 -0.31 -24.96
N TRP A 302 -1.04 -1.29 -24.07
CA TRP A 302 -1.86 -1.50 -22.87
C TRP A 302 -1.89 -0.27 -21.99
N VAL A 303 -0.71 0.28 -21.64
CA VAL A 303 -0.59 1.48 -20.80
C VAL A 303 -1.30 2.67 -21.45
N ALA A 304 -1.08 2.91 -22.76
CA ALA A 304 -1.73 3.99 -23.48
C ALA A 304 -3.26 3.84 -23.52
N ALA A 305 -3.77 2.64 -23.83
CA ALA A 305 -5.20 2.38 -23.88
C ALA A 305 -5.87 2.60 -22.52
N TRP A 306 -5.27 2.10 -21.43
CA TRP A 306 -5.83 2.27 -20.10
C TRP A 306 -5.62 3.69 -19.55
N ALA A 307 -4.56 4.41 -19.93
CA ALA A 307 -4.43 5.84 -19.65
C ALA A 307 -5.59 6.64 -20.26
N LEU A 308 -5.91 6.39 -21.54
CA LEU A 308 -7.06 7.00 -22.20
C LEU A 308 -8.39 6.61 -21.54
N ALA A 309 -8.54 5.34 -21.14
CA ALA A 309 -9.73 4.87 -20.43
C ALA A 309 -9.89 5.55 -19.05
N VAL A 310 -8.81 5.78 -18.30
CA VAL A 310 -8.83 6.55 -17.04
C VAL A 310 -9.27 7.98 -17.30
N ILE A 311 -8.70 8.65 -18.30
CA ILE A 311 -9.06 10.04 -18.64
C ILE A 311 -10.54 10.10 -19.04
N ALA A 312 -11.00 9.21 -19.91
CA ALA A 312 -12.38 9.16 -20.36
C ALA A 312 -13.36 8.88 -19.21
N THR A 313 -13.07 7.87 -18.35
CA THR A 313 -13.95 7.54 -17.24
C THR A 313 -13.96 8.63 -16.15
N ALA A 314 -12.82 9.24 -15.84
CA ALA A 314 -12.77 10.36 -14.92
C ALA A 314 -13.55 11.57 -15.44
N SER A 315 -13.39 11.92 -16.72
CA SER A 315 -14.01 13.10 -17.31
C SER A 315 -15.48 12.88 -17.66
N GLU A 316 -15.80 11.83 -18.44
CA GLU A 316 -17.16 11.64 -18.98
C GLU A 316 -18.12 10.97 -17.99
N LEU A 317 -17.62 10.02 -17.17
CA LEU A 317 -18.48 9.32 -16.22
C LEU A 317 -18.60 10.01 -14.86
N LEU A 318 -17.51 10.68 -14.42
CA LEU A 318 -17.41 11.24 -13.06
C LEU A 318 -17.28 12.77 -13.04
N GLY A 319 -17.27 13.43 -14.21
CA GLY A 319 -17.35 14.88 -14.32
C GLY A 319 -16.08 15.64 -13.94
N VAL A 320 -14.91 14.98 -13.88
CA VAL A 320 -13.64 15.66 -13.62
C VAL A 320 -13.25 16.51 -14.84
N PRO A 321 -12.88 17.79 -14.69
CA PRO A 321 -12.39 18.57 -15.82
C PRO A 321 -11.21 17.89 -16.50
N LEU A 322 -11.27 17.75 -17.82
CA LEU A 322 -10.33 16.98 -18.65
C LEU A 322 -8.86 17.27 -18.33
N ARG A 323 -8.50 18.55 -18.12
CA ARG A 323 -7.14 18.96 -17.77
C ARG A 323 -6.60 18.29 -16.50
N PHE A 324 -7.44 18.06 -15.50
CA PHE A 324 -7.03 17.42 -14.24
C PHE A 324 -6.99 15.90 -14.35
N ALA A 325 -7.86 15.31 -15.17
CA ALA A 325 -7.76 13.89 -15.50
C ALA A 325 -6.44 13.59 -16.25
N ILE A 326 -6.08 14.41 -17.22
CA ILE A 326 -4.79 14.31 -17.95
C ILE A 326 -3.62 14.52 -16.98
N LEU A 327 -3.68 15.53 -16.12
CA LEU A 327 -2.62 15.81 -15.13
C LEU A 327 -2.45 14.64 -14.15
N GLY A 328 -3.53 14.04 -13.65
CA GLY A 328 -3.50 12.87 -12.79
C GLY A 328 -2.81 11.67 -13.45
N VAL A 329 -3.15 11.39 -14.69
CA VAL A 329 -2.50 10.33 -15.49
C VAL A 329 -1.02 10.66 -15.73
N ALA A 330 -0.67 11.89 -16.09
CA ALA A 330 0.72 12.29 -16.30
C ALA A 330 1.57 12.17 -15.02
N LEU A 331 1.04 12.62 -13.89
CA LEU A 331 1.70 12.48 -12.59
C LEU A 331 1.87 11.01 -12.18
N SER A 332 0.93 10.12 -12.56
CA SER A 332 1.04 8.69 -12.25
C SER A 332 2.29 8.05 -12.84
N PHE A 333 2.76 8.47 -14.02
CA PHE A 333 4.03 7.98 -14.58
C PHE A 333 5.22 8.29 -13.65
N VAL A 334 5.24 9.45 -13.05
CA VAL A 334 6.31 9.83 -12.11
C VAL A 334 6.14 9.11 -10.77
N PHE A 335 4.94 9.16 -10.19
CA PHE A 335 4.72 8.66 -8.84
C PHE A 335 4.78 7.12 -8.74
N VAL A 336 4.37 6.37 -9.77
CA VAL A 336 4.52 4.90 -9.76
C VAL A 336 5.99 4.50 -9.79
N LEU A 337 6.85 5.22 -10.50
CA LEU A 337 8.29 4.97 -10.47
C LEU A 337 8.88 5.33 -9.09
N VAL A 338 8.56 6.52 -8.58
CA VAL A 338 9.06 7.01 -7.28
C VAL A 338 8.64 6.10 -6.14
N ASN A 339 7.35 5.76 -6.07
CA ASN A 339 6.81 4.86 -5.05
C ASN A 339 7.40 3.45 -5.18
N GLY A 340 7.59 2.96 -6.41
CA GLY A 340 8.22 1.67 -6.66
C GLY A 340 9.67 1.60 -6.18
N ILE A 341 10.44 2.67 -6.35
CA ILE A 341 11.79 2.77 -5.80
C ILE A 341 11.74 2.82 -4.27
N SER A 342 10.81 3.59 -3.69
CA SER A 342 10.61 3.63 -2.24
C SER A 342 10.29 2.25 -1.66
N VAL A 343 9.33 1.53 -2.24
CA VAL A 343 9.00 0.14 -1.85
C VAL A 343 10.21 -0.77 -2.00
N GLY A 344 10.95 -0.63 -3.09
CA GLY A 344 12.15 -1.44 -3.35
C GLY A 344 13.28 -1.24 -2.33
N ILE A 345 13.42 -0.04 -1.78
CA ILE A 345 14.46 0.30 -0.80
C ILE A 345 13.99 0.05 0.63
N SER A 346 12.80 0.55 0.99
CA SER A 346 12.35 0.68 2.39
C SER A 346 11.13 -0.16 2.73
N ASP A 347 10.55 -0.86 1.77
CA ASP A 347 9.29 -1.60 1.90
C ASP A 347 8.07 -0.70 2.22
N SER A 348 8.23 0.61 2.10
CA SER A 348 7.18 1.59 2.34
C SER A 348 6.66 2.15 1.03
N ASN A 349 5.34 2.01 0.81
CA ASN A 349 4.66 2.61 -0.33
C ASN A 349 3.95 3.91 0.12
N PRO A 350 4.48 5.10 -0.21
CA PRO A 350 3.93 6.37 0.25
C PRO A 350 2.69 6.80 -0.57
N ILE A 351 1.69 5.91 -0.66
CA ILE A 351 0.48 6.12 -1.48
C ILE A 351 -0.32 7.35 -1.06
N SER A 352 -0.46 7.56 0.26
CA SER A 352 -1.16 8.75 0.77
C SER A 352 -0.43 10.04 0.40
N SER A 353 0.91 10.02 0.38
CA SER A 353 1.71 11.17 -0.05
C SER A 353 1.52 11.48 -1.53
N ALA A 354 1.46 10.45 -2.37
CA ALA A 354 1.17 10.62 -3.80
C ALA A 354 -0.20 11.28 -4.02
N PHE A 355 -1.24 10.85 -3.29
CA PHE A 355 -2.55 11.51 -3.30
C PHE A 355 -2.46 12.98 -2.88
N VAL A 356 -1.87 13.26 -1.71
CA VAL A 356 -1.80 14.60 -1.14
C VAL A 356 -1.03 15.55 -2.04
N VAL A 357 0.17 15.14 -2.51
CA VAL A 357 0.99 15.94 -3.42
C VAL A 357 0.27 16.16 -4.75
N GLY A 358 -0.35 15.13 -5.29
CA GLY A 358 -1.11 15.22 -6.54
C GLY A 358 -2.26 16.21 -6.45
N VAL A 359 -3.09 16.11 -5.41
CA VAL A 359 -4.21 17.03 -5.17
C VAL A 359 -3.71 18.46 -4.93
N THR A 360 -2.60 18.63 -4.20
CA THR A 360 -1.99 19.95 -3.98
C THR A 360 -1.51 20.58 -5.29
N ILE A 361 -0.85 19.81 -6.17
CA ILE A 361 -0.45 20.28 -7.50
C ILE A 361 -1.67 20.67 -8.32
N MET A 362 -2.74 19.87 -8.28
CA MET A 362 -3.98 20.16 -9.00
C MET A 362 -4.69 21.40 -8.44
N ALA A 363 -4.70 21.59 -7.13
CA ALA A 363 -5.23 22.79 -6.48
C ALA A 363 -4.44 24.04 -6.88
N ALA A 364 -3.11 23.97 -6.92
CA ALA A 364 -2.25 25.05 -7.44
C ALA A 364 -2.51 25.36 -8.94
N ALA A 365 -2.97 24.35 -9.70
CA ALA A 365 -3.42 24.52 -11.09
C ALA A 365 -4.88 24.97 -11.21
N GLY A 366 -5.54 25.34 -10.10
CA GLY A 366 -6.89 25.89 -10.06
C GLY A 366 -8.02 24.85 -9.90
N LEU A 367 -7.74 23.69 -9.33
CA LEU A 367 -8.77 22.73 -8.94
C LEU A 367 -9.39 23.14 -7.59
N VAL A 368 -10.68 23.49 -7.60
CA VAL A 368 -11.40 23.98 -6.42
C VAL A 368 -12.45 22.97 -5.96
N ASP A 369 -13.02 22.20 -6.89
CA ASP A 369 -14.09 21.23 -6.58
C ASP A 369 -13.54 20.02 -5.80
N PRO A 370 -14.03 19.75 -4.57
CA PRO A 370 -13.57 18.63 -3.75
C PRO A 370 -13.83 17.26 -4.39
N LEU A 371 -14.95 17.08 -5.13
CA LEU A 371 -15.25 15.82 -5.81
C LEU A 371 -14.24 15.57 -6.94
N ALA A 372 -14.02 16.56 -7.78
CA ALA A 372 -13.03 16.45 -8.85
C ALA A 372 -11.63 16.22 -8.26
N GLY A 373 -11.29 16.86 -7.12
CA GLY A 373 -10.06 16.65 -6.39
C GLY A 373 -9.91 15.22 -5.86
N LEU A 374 -10.96 14.67 -5.26
CA LEU A 374 -10.97 13.29 -4.75
C LEU A 374 -10.79 12.29 -5.90
N ILE A 375 -11.55 12.46 -6.99
CA ILE A 375 -11.49 11.56 -8.14
C ILE A 375 -10.14 11.68 -8.84
N ALA A 376 -9.67 12.88 -9.17
CA ALA A 376 -8.37 13.07 -9.81
C ALA A 376 -7.19 12.59 -8.93
N GLY A 377 -7.27 12.83 -7.62
CA GLY A 377 -6.29 12.33 -6.64
C GLY A 377 -6.32 10.81 -6.51
N SER A 378 -7.48 10.18 -6.67
CA SER A 378 -7.61 8.72 -6.62
C SER A 378 -6.86 8.01 -7.75
N VAL A 379 -6.66 8.68 -8.90
CA VAL A 379 -5.82 8.14 -9.99
C VAL A 379 -4.41 7.86 -9.44
N LEU A 380 -3.82 8.84 -8.75
CA LEU A 380 -2.48 8.67 -8.17
C LEU A 380 -2.47 7.62 -7.05
N LEU A 381 -3.45 7.68 -6.15
CA LEU A 381 -3.52 6.74 -5.04
C LEU A 381 -3.57 5.29 -5.52
N VAL A 382 -4.51 4.98 -6.40
CA VAL A 382 -4.73 3.59 -6.87
C VAL A 382 -3.62 3.13 -7.80
N THR A 383 -3.13 3.97 -8.71
CA THR A 383 -2.03 3.59 -9.62
C THR A 383 -0.74 3.33 -8.86
N THR A 384 -0.41 4.14 -7.84
CA THR A 384 0.80 3.94 -7.05
C THR A 384 0.68 2.73 -6.11
N THR A 385 -0.51 2.46 -5.59
CA THR A 385 -0.77 1.24 -4.81
C THR A 385 -0.57 0.00 -5.68
N VAL A 386 -1.31 -0.11 -6.76
CA VAL A 386 -1.26 -1.27 -7.66
C VAL A 386 0.10 -1.42 -8.34
N GLY A 387 0.69 -0.31 -8.80
CA GLY A 387 1.99 -0.31 -9.46
C GLY A 387 3.13 -0.70 -8.52
N GLY A 388 3.13 -0.22 -7.28
CA GLY A 388 4.10 -0.58 -6.25
C GLY A 388 4.01 -2.05 -5.84
N ASP A 389 2.81 -2.54 -5.58
CA ASP A 389 2.57 -3.95 -5.26
C ASP A 389 2.94 -4.87 -6.42
N MET A 390 2.66 -4.42 -7.67
CA MET A 390 3.11 -5.10 -8.87
C MET A 390 4.63 -5.29 -8.90
N GLN A 391 5.37 -4.25 -8.62
CA GLN A 391 6.83 -4.29 -8.63
C GLN A 391 7.38 -5.19 -7.51
N GLN A 392 6.79 -5.15 -6.32
CA GLN A 392 7.12 -6.03 -5.20
C GLN A 392 6.88 -7.51 -5.54
N ASP A 393 5.73 -7.82 -6.14
CA ASP A 393 5.40 -9.18 -6.58
C ASP A 393 6.32 -9.65 -7.71
N ARG A 394 6.74 -8.75 -8.61
CA ARG A 394 7.74 -9.05 -9.65
C ARG A 394 9.10 -9.34 -9.06
N SER A 395 9.48 -8.65 -8.00
CA SER A 395 10.70 -8.94 -7.25
C SER A 395 10.65 -10.34 -6.61
N THR A 396 9.49 -10.76 -6.10
CA THR A 396 9.24 -12.13 -5.64
C THR A 396 9.41 -13.12 -6.80
N GLY A 397 8.73 -12.88 -7.91
CA GLY A 397 8.80 -13.71 -9.11
C GLY A 397 10.20 -13.81 -9.71
N TRP A 398 10.96 -12.71 -9.70
CA TRP A 398 12.36 -12.68 -10.14
C TRP A 398 13.24 -13.63 -9.33
N ARG A 399 13.09 -13.65 -8.01
CA ARG A 399 13.85 -14.55 -7.13
C ARG A 399 13.48 -16.01 -7.28
N LEU A 400 12.26 -16.29 -7.72
CA LEU A 400 11.76 -17.66 -7.92
C LEU A 400 11.98 -18.17 -9.34
N GLY A 401 12.30 -17.31 -10.31
CA GLY A 401 12.29 -17.62 -11.73
C GLY A 401 10.88 -17.82 -12.30
N THR A 402 9.88 -17.10 -11.74
CA THR A 402 8.47 -17.25 -12.13
C THR A 402 8.17 -16.48 -13.41
N ASN A 403 7.41 -17.09 -14.34
CA ASN A 403 7.06 -16.49 -15.62
C ASN A 403 6.30 -15.18 -15.44
N ARG A 404 6.91 -14.08 -15.87
CA ARG A 404 6.47 -12.71 -15.69
C ARG A 404 5.14 -12.41 -16.39
N THR A 405 4.95 -12.94 -17.60
CA THR A 405 3.72 -12.74 -18.36
C THR A 405 2.52 -13.43 -17.72
N ASN A 406 2.70 -14.67 -17.22
CA ASN A 406 1.64 -15.35 -16.50
C ASN A 406 1.29 -14.62 -15.20
N GLN A 407 2.28 -14.20 -14.43
CA GLN A 407 2.07 -13.41 -13.23
C GLN A 407 1.25 -12.13 -13.53
N PHE A 408 1.55 -11.43 -14.64
CA PHE A 408 0.78 -10.27 -15.10
C PHE A 408 -0.69 -10.63 -15.37
N ARG A 409 -0.96 -11.76 -16.03
CA ARG A 409 -2.34 -12.20 -16.29
C ARG A 409 -3.12 -12.43 -15.00
N TYR A 410 -2.51 -13.05 -14.00
CA TYR A 410 -3.14 -13.26 -12.69
C TYR A 410 -3.41 -11.93 -11.99
N GLN A 411 -2.53 -10.95 -12.10
CA GLN A 411 -2.77 -9.60 -11.55
C GLN A 411 -3.93 -8.90 -12.23
N VAL A 412 -4.02 -8.96 -13.55
CA VAL A 412 -5.13 -8.39 -14.32
C VAL A 412 -6.48 -8.96 -13.85
N ILE A 413 -6.56 -10.28 -13.65
CA ILE A 413 -7.78 -10.91 -13.10
C ILE A 413 -8.05 -10.41 -11.69
N GLY A 414 -7.02 -10.30 -10.85
CA GLY A 414 -7.12 -9.76 -9.49
C GLY A 414 -7.61 -8.31 -9.46
N ILE A 415 -7.18 -7.47 -10.40
CA ILE A 415 -7.65 -6.08 -10.52
C ILE A 415 -9.15 -6.02 -10.84
N VAL A 416 -9.62 -6.83 -11.78
CA VAL A 416 -11.07 -6.88 -12.12
C VAL A 416 -11.88 -7.24 -10.89
N MET A 417 -11.50 -8.32 -10.21
CA MET A 417 -12.17 -8.78 -9.01
C MET A 417 -12.09 -7.74 -7.89
N GLY A 418 -10.91 -7.17 -7.68
CA GLY A 418 -10.66 -6.18 -6.64
C GLY A 418 -11.44 -4.89 -6.85
N ALA A 419 -11.62 -4.44 -8.09
CA ALA A 419 -12.47 -3.28 -8.41
C ALA A 419 -13.95 -3.52 -8.03
N VAL A 420 -14.46 -4.74 -8.29
CA VAL A 420 -15.79 -5.13 -7.84
C VAL A 420 -15.89 -5.16 -6.33
N LEU A 421 -14.93 -5.83 -5.65
CA LEU A 421 -14.92 -5.92 -4.19
C LEU A 421 -14.73 -4.56 -3.51
N ALA A 422 -13.92 -3.66 -4.08
CA ALA A 422 -13.76 -2.29 -3.54
C ALA A 422 -15.11 -1.59 -3.35
N VAL A 423 -16.01 -1.73 -4.30
CA VAL A 423 -17.33 -1.08 -4.24
C VAL A 423 -18.30 -1.86 -3.36
N PHE A 424 -18.45 -3.17 -3.61
CA PHE A 424 -19.45 -3.95 -2.88
C PHE A 424 -19.11 -4.14 -1.40
N VAL A 425 -17.85 -4.44 -1.08
CA VAL A 425 -17.41 -4.61 0.31
C VAL A 425 -17.52 -3.29 1.06
N THR A 426 -17.15 -2.17 0.44
CA THR A 426 -17.31 -0.87 1.09
C THR A 426 -18.78 -0.56 1.38
N LYS A 427 -19.67 -0.73 0.41
CA LYS A 427 -21.11 -0.53 0.62
C LYS A 427 -21.67 -1.46 1.69
N LEU A 428 -21.21 -2.70 1.74
CA LEU A 428 -21.57 -3.63 2.80
C LEU A 428 -21.11 -3.14 4.18
N PHE A 429 -19.87 -2.66 4.30
CA PHE A 429 -19.35 -2.13 5.56
C PHE A 429 -20.10 -0.86 6.01
N LEU A 430 -20.36 0.07 5.10
CA LEU A 430 -21.13 1.29 5.39
C LEU A 430 -22.57 0.97 5.85
N ALA A 431 -23.18 -0.06 5.26
CA ALA A 431 -24.51 -0.52 5.65
C ALA A 431 -24.51 -1.27 7.00
N ALA A 432 -23.50 -2.13 7.23
CA ALA A 432 -23.38 -2.94 8.44
C ALA A 432 -22.93 -2.10 9.66
N TYR A 433 -22.12 -1.07 9.40
CA TYR A 433 -21.55 -0.20 10.44
C TYR A 433 -21.84 1.28 10.12
N PRO A 434 -23.04 1.79 10.46
CA PRO A 434 -23.44 3.17 10.13
C PRO A 434 -22.49 4.25 10.63
N VAL A 435 -21.73 3.98 11.71
CA VAL A 435 -20.68 4.87 12.23
C VAL A 435 -19.60 5.19 11.19
N LEU A 436 -19.37 4.33 10.22
CA LEU A 436 -18.41 4.59 9.12
C LEU A 436 -18.87 5.71 8.18
N SER A 437 -20.18 6.01 8.15
CA SER A 437 -20.75 7.10 7.37
C SER A 437 -20.68 8.44 8.11
N VAL A 438 -20.36 8.43 9.42
CA VAL A 438 -20.24 9.65 10.21
C VAL A 438 -18.89 10.30 9.93
N ASP A 439 -18.94 11.56 9.51
CA ASP A 439 -17.74 12.38 9.33
C ASP A 439 -17.13 12.78 10.68
N THR A 440 -16.18 11.99 11.14
CA THR A 440 -15.49 12.23 12.41
C THR A 440 -14.53 13.43 12.38
N PHE A 441 -14.35 14.09 11.23
CA PHE A 441 -13.65 15.37 11.15
C PHE A 441 -14.53 16.51 11.65
N LEU A 442 -15.83 16.49 11.31
CA LEU A 442 -16.81 17.46 11.78
C LEU A 442 -17.43 17.06 13.13
N HIS A 443 -17.55 15.76 13.38
CA HIS A 443 -18.19 15.17 14.57
C HIS A 443 -17.22 14.28 15.34
N PRO A 444 -16.15 14.86 15.92
CA PRO A 444 -15.15 14.08 16.65
C PRO A 444 -15.71 13.35 17.88
N GLU A 445 -16.82 13.84 18.45
CA GLU A 445 -17.53 13.22 19.57
C GLU A 445 -18.21 11.89 19.21
N GLN A 446 -18.48 11.66 17.93
CA GLN A 446 -19.11 10.43 17.43
C GLN A 446 -18.09 9.38 16.98
N LYS A 447 -16.81 9.65 17.22
CA LYS A 447 -15.74 8.71 16.89
C LYS A 447 -15.84 7.45 17.75
N VAL A 448 -15.79 6.29 17.09
CA VAL A 448 -15.72 4.99 17.74
C VAL A 448 -14.29 4.43 17.57
N ASP A 449 -13.68 3.99 18.67
CA ASP A 449 -12.27 3.58 18.72
C ASP A 449 -11.92 2.43 17.76
N ASN A 450 -12.89 1.55 17.49
CA ASN A 450 -12.68 0.44 16.55
C ASN A 450 -12.67 0.85 15.07
N TRP A 451 -13.08 2.08 14.73
CA TRP A 451 -13.24 2.57 13.36
C TRP A 451 -12.54 3.91 13.17
N GLN A 452 -11.20 3.86 13.12
CA GLN A 452 -10.37 5.06 13.02
C GLN A 452 -10.51 5.81 11.69
N SER A 453 -10.75 5.08 10.60
CA SER A 453 -10.86 5.62 9.22
C SER A 453 -9.78 6.63 8.88
N ALA A 454 -8.54 6.40 9.38
CA ALA A 454 -7.47 7.40 9.34
C ALA A 454 -7.07 7.80 7.92
N MET A 455 -7.19 6.90 6.95
CA MET A 455 -6.92 7.21 5.54
C MET A 455 -8.00 8.13 4.96
N THR A 456 -9.27 7.83 5.21
CA THR A 456 -10.41 8.67 4.82
C THR A 456 -10.32 10.06 5.45
N TYR A 457 -10.03 10.12 6.76
CA TYR A 457 -9.82 11.37 7.48
C TYR A 457 -8.75 12.23 6.82
N LYS A 458 -7.64 11.61 6.41
CA LYS A 458 -6.53 12.28 5.71
C LYS A 458 -6.99 12.88 4.36
N PHE A 459 -7.71 12.13 3.55
CA PHE A 459 -8.15 12.60 2.23
C PHE A 459 -9.16 13.73 2.34
N VAL A 460 -10.16 13.57 3.21
CA VAL A 460 -11.17 14.60 3.47
C VAL A 460 -10.54 15.88 4.01
N GLY A 461 -9.61 15.73 4.94
CA GLY A 461 -8.92 16.88 5.54
C GLY A 461 -8.07 17.66 4.52
N VAL A 462 -7.36 16.96 3.63
CA VAL A 462 -6.59 17.62 2.54
C VAL A 462 -7.54 18.41 1.64
N LEU A 463 -8.60 17.79 1.17
CA LEU A 463 -9.54 18.42 0.24
C LEU A 463 -10.22 19.63 0.86
N ARG A 464 -10.64 19.55 2.13
CA ARG A 464 -11.18 20.70 2.86
C ARG A 464 -10.14 21.78 3.13
N GLY A 465 -8.90 21.38 3.50
CA GLY A 465 -7.82 22.32 3.75
C GLY A 465 -7.44 23.13 2.50
N LEU A 466 -7.44 22.49 1.33
CA LEU A 466 -7.17 23.16 0.05
C LEU A 466 -8.35 24.01 -0.44
N ALA A 467 -9.58 23.63 -0.11
CA ALA A 467 -10.77 24.40 -0.44
C ALA A 467 -11.01 25.59 0.52
N SER A 468 -10.38 25.58 1.71
CA SER A 468 -10.52 26.64 2.70
C SER A 468 -9.57 27.80 2.41
N SER A 469 -10.07 29.02 2.49
CA SER A 469 -9.25 30.24 2.51
C SER A 469 -8.65 30.53 3.90
N ASP A 470 -8.65 29.54 4.80
CA ASP A 470 -8.17 29.69 6.17
C ASP A 470 -6.64 29.79 6.19
N THR A 471 -6.16 31.01 6.42
CA THR A 471 -4.72 31.30 6.52
C THR A 471 -4.05 30.55 7.66
N THR A 472 -4.77 30.19 8.73
CA THR A 472 -4.23 29.42 9.87
C THR A 472 -3.95 27.98 9.47
N ALA A 473 -4.87 27.34 8.75
CA ALA A 473 -4.65 26.00 8.22
C ALA A 473 -3.43 25.93 7.29
N LEU A 474 -3.27 26.92 6.40
CA LEU A 474 -2.12 27.02 5.51
C LEU A 474 -0.80 27.24 6.28
N LYS A 475 -0.80 28.07 7.34
CA LYS A 475 0.38 28.28 8.20
C LYS A 475 0.78 27.01 8.95
N LEU A 476 -0.18 26.26 9.51
CA LEU A 476 0.08 25.01 10.21
C LEU A 476 0.61 23.94 9.25
N MET A 477 0.06 23.87 8.04
CA MET A 477 0.55 22.96 7.01
C MET A 477 1.97 23.36 6.54
N ALA A 478 2.24 24.66 6.34
CA ALA A 478 3.57 25.16 5.98
C ALA A 478 4.60 24.88 7.09
N LEU A 479 4.22 25.03 8.37
CA LEU A 479 5.05 24.62 9.51
C LEU A 479 5.39 23.12 9.43
N GLY A 480 4.38 22.28 9.16
CA GLY A 480 4.57 20.86 8.94
C GLY A 480 5.54 20.57 7.79
N VAL A 481 5.41 21.26 6.65
CA VAL A 481 6.33 21.11 5.51
C VAL A 481 7.77 21.42 5.92
N ALA A 482 7.99 22.50 6.67
CA ALA A 482 9.31 22.86 7.17
C ALA A 482 9.87 21.77 8.12
N ILE A 483 9.05 21.28 9.07
CA ILE A 483 9.43 20.21 9.99
C ILE A 483 9.82 18.95 9.22
N GLY A 484 8.95 18.49 8.30
CA GLY A 484 9.18 17.26 7.53
C GLY A 484 10.40 17.34 6.62
N PHE A 485 10.55 18.47 5.92
CA PHE A 485 11.71 18.73 5.07
C PHE A 485 13.01 18.69 5.86
N PHE A 486 13.06 19.43 6.97
CA PHE A 486 14.28 19.52 7.78
C PHE A 486 14.62 18.18 8.45
N THR A 487 13.63 17.52 9.03
CA THR A 487 13.82 16.23 9.71
C THR A 487 14.29 15.15 8.73
N GLU A 488 13.67 15.05 7.54
CA GLU A 488 14.06 14.05 6.55
C GLU A 488 15.44 14.37 5.94
N ALA A 489 15.74 15.65 5.68
CA ALA A 489 17.05 16.08 5.19
C ALA A 489 18.17 15.70 6.18
N VAL A 490 18.02 16.04 7.47
CA VAL A 490 18.98 15.69 8.52
C VAL A 490 19.11 14.17 8.64
N ARG A 491 17.99 13.45 8.65
CA ARG A 491 17.97 11.99 8.74
C ARG A 491 18.71 11.32 7.58
N LYS A 492 18.50 11.78 6.35
CA LYS A 492 19.20 11.27 5.16
C LYS A 492 20.70 11.59 5.21
N LEU A 493 21.08 12.79 5.61
CA LEU A 493 22.48 13.17 5.76
C LEU A 493 23.18 12.33 6.83
N LEU A 494 22.56 12.13 8.00
CA LEU A 494 23.09 11.26 9.05
C LEU A 494 23.28 9.84 8.54
N LYS A 495 22.25 9.26 7.89
CA LYS A 495 22.31 7.89 7.35
C LYS A 495 23.31 7.72 6.19
N ALA A 496 23.61 8.77 5.46
CA ALA A 496 24.64 8.77 4.42
C ALA A 496 26.06 8.92 4.96
N SER A 497 26.22 9.39 6.20
CA SER A 497 27.55 9.60 6.82
C SER A 497 28.26 8.28 7.12
N ALA A 498 29.45 8.08 6.53
CA ALA A 498 30.28 6.92 6.81
C ALA A 498 30.67 6.80 8.30
N ALA A 499 30.91 7.93 8.95
CA ALA A 499 31.22 7.98 10.38
C ALA A 499 30.04 7.49 11.24
N TYR A 500 28.80 7.88 10.89
CA TYR A 500 27.60 7.43 11.57
C TYR A 500 27.36 5.92 11.37
N GLN A 501 27.57 5.40 10.17
CA GLN A 501 27.45 3.97 9.90
C GLN A 501 28.49 3.14 10.63
N ALA A 502 29.75 3.62 10.67
CA ALA A 502 30.82 2.98 11.42
C ALA A 502 30.54 3.01 12.94
N TRP A 503 30.04 4.12 13.48
CA TRP A 503 29.62 4.23 14.88
C TRP A 503 28.50 3.26 15.22
N LYS A 504 27.46 3.19 14.40
CA LYS A 504 26.32 2.26 14.57
C LYS A 504 26.76 0.80 14.60
N ALA A 505 27.76 0.45 13.81
CA ALA A 505 28.25 -0.95 13.68
C ALA A 505 29.11 -1.42 14.85
N ARG A 506 29.58 -0.51 15.75
CA ARG A 506 30.58 -0.82 16.80
C ARG A 506 30.14 -1.88 17.80
N ASN A 507 28.96 -1.74 18.39
CA ASN A 507 28.47 -2.65 19.43
C ASN A 507 26.93 -2.60 19.59
N ALA A 508 26.39 -3.40 20.52
CA ALA A 508 24.96 -3.43 20.79
C ALA A 508 24.44 -2.12 21.40
N GLY A 509 25.24 -1.43 22.22
CA GLY A 509 24.88 -0.14 22.82
C GLY A 509 24.73 0.96 21.78
N THR A 510 25.63 1.06 20.80
CA THR A 510 25.51 2.03 19.72
C THR A 510 24.33 1.74 18.79
N ARG A 511 23.95 0.49 18.60
CA ARG A 511 22.72 0.11 17.90
C ARG A 511 21.45 0.51 18.65
N ALA A 512 21.46 0.36 19.98
CA ALA A 512 20.35 0.84 20.82
C ALA A 512 20.24 2.38 20.79
N ALA A 513 21.36 3.09 20.87
CA ALA A 513 21.40 4.53 20.73
C ALA A 513 20.93 5.00 19.33
N GLU A 514 21.32 4.30 18.25
CA GLU A 514 20.79 4.56 16.90
C GLU A 514 19.28 4.39 16.84
N PHE A 515 18.75 3.36 17.50
CA PHE A 515 17.31 3.16 17.56
C PHE A 515 16.61 4.38 18.21
N VAL A 516 17.12 4.90 19.32
CA VAL A 516 16.56 6.10 19.98
C VAL A 516 16.66 7.31 19.06
N ILE A 517 17.81 7.51 18.40
CA ILE A 517 17.99 8.59 17.43
C ILE A 517 16.95 8.51 16.30
N ASP A 518 16.75 7.32 15.72
CA ASP A 518 15.87 7.10 14.57
C ASP A 518 14.37 7.06 14.94
N THR A 519 14.02 6.95 16.23
CA THR A 519 12.61 6.84 16.66
C THR A 519 12.14 8.02 17.50
N VAL A 520 13.04 8.73 18.19
CA VAL A 520 12.67 9.80 19.13
C VAL A 520 13.27 11.15 18.71
N ILE A 521 14.57 11.20 18.38
CA ILE A 521 15.27 12.48 18.12
C ILE A 521 15.04 12.96 16.68
N PHE A 522 15.27 12.08 15.71
CA PHE A 522 15.02 12.32 14.28
C PHE A 522 14.16 11.20 13.70
N PRO A 523 12.90 11.11 14.14
CA PRO A 523 12.00 10.06 13.66
C PRO A 523 11.70 10.23 12.17
N SER A 524 11.27 9.14 11.53
CA SER A 524 10.73 9.24 10.18
C SER A 524 9.51 10.17 10.18
N PRO A 525 9.47 11.22 9.34
CA PRO A 525 8.31 12.10 9.23
C PRO A 525 7.01 11.35 8.94
N TYR A 526 7.09 10.28 8.14
CA TYR A 526 5.94 9.41 7.87
C TYR A 526 5.45 8.67 9.11
N ALA A 527 6.35 8.21 9.96
CA ALA A 527 6.01 7.52 11.20
C ALA A 527 5.46 8.50 12.25
N SER A 528 6.09 9.65 12.42
CA SER A 528 5.68 10.68 13.36
C SER A 528 4.32 11.31 13.00
N SER A 529 4.00 11.38 11.70
CA SER A 529 2.70 11.90 11.24
C SER A 529 1.50 11.12 11.78
N PHE A 530 1.65 9.83 12.09
CA PHE A 530 0.59 9.04 12.72
C PHE A 530 0.18 9.57 14.10
N GLY A 531 1.07 10.23 14.82
CA GLY A 531 0.75 10.88 16.11
C GLY A 531 -0.05 12.18 15.97
N GLY A 532 -0.14 12.74 14.75
CA GLY A 532 -0.98 13.89 14.43
C GLY A 532 -2.40 13.51 14.01
N PHE A 533 -2.61 12.23 13.69
CA PHE A 533 -3.89 11.69 13.27
C PHE A 533 -4.63 11.03 14.45
#